data_4278618dea3e810388010de7d36e89dc
#
_entry.id   4278618dea3e810388010de7d36e89dc
#
_cell.length_a   1.000
_cell.length_b   1.000
_cell.length_c   1.000
_cell.angle_alpha   90.00
_cell.angle_beta   90.00
_cell.angle_gamma   90.00
#
_symmetry.space_group_name_H-M   'P 1'
#
loop_
_entity.id
_entity.type
_entity.pdbx_description
1 polymer ?
#
loop_
_entity_poly.entity_id
_entity_poly.type
_entity_poly.pdbx_seq_one_letter_code
_entity_poly.pdbx_strand_id
1 'polypeptide(L)'
;MKFSIITVVKNEISKIGLTIKSLKNQSFKDYEHIIFDGESTDGTSEFLKKISNKKTLHFREKDKSVYDALNKSFKKAKGEYFIVLHSGDFFYSKHSLSILSKSIDKNKNYDFYYSNILFYNQINKNVSRIWKIPSKNDDKLNFLKIAHTSLCIKKHIPNKIFYDEKFKISADMDYLFKLCQNFKGKYFDNFFIYMEDQGLSNSKKYFLIKLKEDFEILYKRFNIFFLFILIYKLSIKIPGILTKKNIYNKNYINEKNKLI
;
A
#
# COMPACT_ATOMS: atom_id res chain seq x y z
N MET A 1 -11.94 13.07 -12.56
CA MET A 1 -11.22 11.78 -12.40
C MET A 1 -11.16 11.44 -10.92
N LYS A 2 -11.68 10.29 -10.53
CA LYS A 2 -11.85 9.94 -9.14
C LYS A 2 -10.56 9.45 -8.48
N PHE A 3 -9.84 8.55 -9.15
CA PHE A 3 -8.65 7.93 -8.54
C PHE A 3 -7.37 8.21 -9.33
N SER A 4 -6.27 8.50 -8.64
CA SER A 4 -4.90 8.33 -9.12
C SER A 4 -4.32 7.10 -8.45
N ILE A 5 -4.02 6.08 -9.25
CA ILE A 5 -3.30 4.89 -8.80
C ILE A 5 -1.82 5.14 -8.99
N ILE A 6 -1.05 5.01 -7.93
CA ILE A 6 0.36 5.38 -7.91
C ILE A 6 1.20 4.13 -7.72
N THR A 7 2.09 3.87 -8.66
CA THR A 7 3.07 2.77 -8.60
C THR A 7 4.47 3.35 -8.69
N VAL A 8 5.30 3.09 -7.70
CA VAL A 8 6.72 3.37 -7.76
C VAL A 8 7.46 2.07 -8.07
N VAL A 9 8.47 2.14 -8.93
CA VAL A 9 9.16 0.95 -9.45
C VAL A 9 10.63 1.23 -9.71
N LYS A 10 11.47 0.23 -9.43
CA LYS A 10 12.87 0.22 -9.82
C LYS A 10 13.36 -1.21 -10.01
N ASN A 11 13.70 -1.57 -11.25
CA ASN A 11 14.19 -2.91 -11.61
C ASN A 11 13.20 -4.03 -11.21
N GLU A 12 11.96 -3.96 -11.70
CA GLU A 12 10.87 -4.87 -11.34
C GLU A 12 10.15 -5.40 -12.59
N ILE A 13 10.87 -5.64 -13.69
CA ILE A 13 10.27 -6.10 -14.97
C ILE A 13 9.46 -7.39 -14.80
N SER A 14 9.88 -8.28 -13.92
CA SER A 14 9.20 -9.54 -13.66
C SER A 14 7.86 -9.40 -12.93
N LYS A 15 7.61 -8.28 -12.24
CA LYS A 15 6.46 -8.09 -11.35
C LYS A 15 5.47 -7.04 -11.82
N ILE A 16 5.96 -5.95 -12.44
CA ILE A 16 5.13 -4.78 -12.80
C ILE A 16 3.97 -5.14 -13.72
N GLY A 17 4.13 -6.15 -14.59
CA GLY A 17 3.10 -6.60 -15.51
C GLY A 17 1.82 -7.08 -14.81
N LEU A 18 1.95 -7.76 -13.65
CA LEU A 18 0.81 -8.22 -12.84
C LEU A 18 0.00 -7.04 -12.30
N THR A 19 0.68 -6.04 -11.74
CA THR A 19 0.08 -4.81 -11.21
C THR A 19 -0.73 -4.08 -12.28
N ILE A 20 -0.12 -3.85 -13.43
CA ILE A 20 -0.75 -3.16 -14.57
C ILE A 20 -1.97 -3.93 -15.09
N LYS A 21 -1.85 -5.26 -15.24
CA LYS A 21 -2.95 -6.12 -15.69
C LYS A 21 -4.12 -6.06 -14.73
N SER A 22 -3.88 -6.13 -13.40
CA SER A 22 -4.93 -6.07 -12.39
C SER A 22 -5.70 -4.75 -12.41
N LEU A 23 -4.99 -3.62 -12.64
CA LEU A 23 -5.60 -2.32 -12.76
C LEU A 23 -6.40 -2.17 -14.07
N LYS A 24 -5.86 -2.59 -15.20
CA LYS A 24 -6.57 -2.59 -16.49
C LYS A 24 -7.88 -3.38 -16.43
N ASN A 25 -7.91 -4.46 -15.66
CA ASN A 25 -9.08 -5.32 -15.48
C ASN A 25 -10.15 -4.77 -14.52
N GLN A 26 -9.91 -3.63 -13.83
CA GLN A 26 -10.93 -3.03 -12.99
C GLN A 26 -12.15 -2.62 -13.79
N SER A 27 -13.36 -2.89 -13.27
CA SER A 27 -14.63 -2.47 -13.88
C SER A 27 -14.86 -0.96 -13.80
N PHE A 28 -14.30 -0.31 -12.79
CA PHE A 28 -14.32 1.14 -12.63
C PHE A 28 -13.22 1.76 -13.47
N LYS A 29 -13.56 2.74 -14.33
CA LYS A 29 -12.65 3.30 -15.35
C LYS A 29 -12.27 4.76 -15.15
N ASP A 30 -12.84 5.44 -14.14
CA ASP A 30 -12.54 6.85 -13.85
C ASP A 30 -11.28 6.96 -12.95
N TYR A 31 -10.14 6.54 -13.52
CA TYR A 31 -8.83 6.61 -12.89
C TYR A 31 -7.71 6.96 -13.89
N GLU A 32 -6.60 7.45 -13.35
CA GLU A 32 -5.28 7.46 -14.00
C GLU A 32 -4.32 6.53 -13.27
N HIS A 33 -3.29 6.08 -13.97
CA HIS A 33 -2.18 5.32 -13.42
C HIS A 33 -0.90 6.14 -13.54
N ILE A 34 -0.34 6.57 -12.43
CA ILE A 34 0.95 7.25 -12.34
C ILE A 34 2.01 6.21 -12.02
N ILE A 35 2.95 5.98 -12.93
CA ILE A 35 4.07 5.07 -12.72
C ILE A 35 5.33 5.91 -12.64
N PHE A 36 5.98 5.89 -11.48
CA PHE A 36 7.25 6.56 -11.25
C PHE A 36 8.37 5.53 -11.25
N ASP A 37 9.24 5.62 -12.24
CA ASP A 37 10.38 4.72 -12.46
C ASP A 37 11.68 5.39 -12.03
N GLY A 38 12.31 4.83 -11.01
CA GLY A 38 13.58 5.26 -10.44
C GLY A 38 14.79 4.96 -11.32
N GLU A 39 14.69 5.19 -12.64
CA GLU A 39 15.73 4.90 -13.63
C GLU A 39 16.10 3.41 -13.70
N SER A 40 15.11 2.56 -13.92
CA SER A 40 15.31 1.11 -14.11
C SER A 40 16.22 0.80 -15.30
N THR A 41 16.97 -0.30 -15.19
CA THR A 41 17.96 -0.78 -16.18
C THR A 41 17.76 -2.22 -16.60
N ASP A 42 16.71 -2.90 -16.08
CA ASP A 42 16.41 -4.32 -16.31
C ASP A 42 15.36 -4.56 -17.41
N GLY A 43 15.03 -3.53 -18.20
CA GLY A 43 13.96 -3.56 -19.20
C GLY A 43 12.61 -3.02 -18.69
N THR A 44 12.49 -2.67 -17.41
CA THR A 44 11.27 -2.08 -16.84
C THR A 44 10.92 -0.76 -17.55
N SER A 45 11.88 0.16 -17.71
CA SER A 45 11.64 1.47 -18.35
C SER A 45 11.14 1.33 -19.79
N GLU A 46 11.76 0.44 -20.58
CA GLU A 46 11.38 0.17 -21.97
C GLU A 46 9.98 -0.41 -22.06
N PHE A 47 9.64 -1.34 -21.18
CA PHE A 47 8.30 -1.92 -21.08
C PHE A 47 7.27 -0.83 -20.75
N LEU A 48 7.53 0.00 -19.74
CA LEU A 48 6.64 1.07 -19.30
C LEU A 48 6.42 2.13 -20.39
N LYS A 49 7.46 2.48 -21.12
CA LYS A 49 7.38 3.42 -22.26
C LYS A 49 6.43 2.89 -23.34
N LYS A 50 6.48 1.59 -23.65
CA LYS A 50 5.62 0.95 -24.67
C LYS A 50 4.13 0.95 -24.29
N ILE A 51 3.80 0.87 -23.00
CA ILE A 51 2.40 0.78 -22.54
C ILE A 51 1.80 2.12 -22.11
N SER A 52 2.62 3.17 -22.08
CA SER A 52 2.21 4.52 -21.67
C SER A 52 1.19 5.10 -22.64
N ASN A 53 0.18 5.79 -22.11
CA ASN A 53 -0.90 6.43 -22.86
C ASN A 53 -1.53 7.54 -21.99
N LYS A 54 -2.64 8.15 -22.46
CA LYS A 54 -3.34 9.24 -21.74
C LYS A 54 -3.82 8.88 -20.32
N LYS A 55 -4.02 7.58 -20.02
CA LYS A 55 -4.45 7.10 -18.69
C LYS A 55 -3.32 6.47 -17.88
N THR A 56 -2.27 5.98 -18.50
CA THR A 56 -1.10 5.39 -17.88
C THR A 56 0.11 6.26 -18.18
N LEU A 57 0.50 7.06 -17.20
CA LEU A 57 1.58 8.04 -17.30
C LEU A 57 2.84 7.47 -16.68
N HIS A 58 3.92 7.41 -17.45
CA HIS A 58 5.23 6.94 -17.01
C HIS A 58 6.17 8.14 -16.85
N PHE A 59 6.70 8.32 -15.65
CA PHE A 59 7.72 9.30 -15.30
C PHE A 59 9.00 8.56 -14.94
N ARG A 60 10.08 8.82 -15.67
CA ARG A 60 11.41 8.26 -15.42
C ARG A 60 12.30 9.36 -14.83
N GLU A 61 12.52 9.31 -13.52
CA GLU A 61 13.30 10.29 -12.79
C GLU A 61 14.11 9.59 -11.70
N LYS A 62 15.35 10.04 -11.46
CA LYS A 62 16.16 9.55 -10.34
C LYS A 62 15.46 9.79 -9.01
N ASP A 63 15.44 8.78 -8.17
CA ASP A 63 14.96 8.86 -6.80
C ASP A 63 16.06 8.51 -5.79
N LYS A 64 15.89 8.99 -4.55
CA LYS A 64 16.76 8.68 -3.41
C LYS A 64 16.27 7.44 -2.67
N SER A 65 14.97 7.16 -2.74
CA SER A 65 14.30 6.06 -2.05
C SER A 65 12.88 5.87 -2.60
N VAL A 66 12.25 4.75 -2.23
CA VAL A 66 10.83 4.51 -2.51
C VAL A 66 9.93 5.64 -2.00
N TYR A 67 10.29 6.28 -0.89
CA TYR A 67 9.51 7.35 -0.29
C TYR A 67 9.68 8.70 -1.01
N ASP A 68 10.88 9.01 -1.52
CA ASP A 68 11.11 10.14 -2.43
C ASP A 68 10.30 9.95 -3.72
N ALA A 69 10.32 8.75 -4.30
CA ALA A 69 9.51 8.41 -5.47
C ALA A 69 8.01 8.59 -5.23
N LEU A 70 7.49 8.15 -4.06
CA LEU A 70 6.09 8.36 -3.67
C LEU A 70 5.75 9.85 -3.52
N ASN A 71 6.60 10.62 -2.81
CA ASN A 71 6.40 12.06 -2.64
C ASN A 71 6.37 12.80 -3.99
N LYS A 72 7.26 12.44 -4.91
CA LYS A 72 7.28 12.99 -6.28
C LYS A 72 6.03 12.59 -7.07
N SER A 73 5.60 11.33 -6.94
CA SER A 73 4.42 10.81 -7.63
C SER A 73 3.13 11.52 -7.21
N PHE A 74 2.97 11.82 -5.92
CA PHE A 74 1.82 12.58 -5.43
C PHE A 74 1.68 13.95 -6.09
N LYS A 75 2.80 14.63 -6.38
CA LYS A 75 2.80 15.93 -7.07
C LYS A 75 2.34 15.84 -8.53
N LYS A 76 2.46 14.66 -9.15
CA LYS A 76 2.03 14.42 -10.55
C LYS A 76 0.55 13.99 -10.63
N ALA A 77 -0.04 13.51 -9.54
CA ALA A 77 -1.37 12.93 -9.47
C ALA A 77 -2.48 14.01 -9.50
N LYS A 78 -3.54 13.76 -10.29
CA LYS A 78 -4.64 14.72 -10.54
C LYS A 78 -5.99 14.25 -10.00
N GLY A 79 -6.12 12.97 -9.63
CA GLY A 79 -7.35 12.39 -9.09
C GLY A 79 -7.80 13.05 -7.79
N GLU A 80 -9.07 12.86 -7.45
CA GLU A 80 -9.63 13.30 -6.17
C GLU A 80 -9.08 12.49 -4.99
N TYR A 81 -8.80 11.21 -5.24
CA TYR A 81 -8.25 10.27 -4.25
C TYR A 81 -7.01 9.58 -4.80
N PHE A 82 -6.03 9.32 -3.94
CA PHE A 82 -4.78 8.64 -4.26
C PHE A 82 -4.71 7.28 -3.60
N ILE A 83 -4.26 6.28 -4.35
CA ILE A 83 -4.06 4.90 -3.91
C ILE A 83 -2.67 4.47 -4.35
N VAL A 84 -1.86 3.98 -3.40
CA VAL A 84 -0.56 3.39 -3.70
C VAL A 84 -0.74 1.90 -3.98
N LEU A 85 -0.29 1.46 -5.15
CA LEU A 85 -0.28 0.06 -5.57
C LEU A 85 1.15 -0.26 -6.05
N HIS A 86 1.97 -0.88 -5.19
CA HIS A 86 3.36 -1.16 -5.53
C HIS A 86 3.50 -2.20 -6.65
N SER A 87 4.68 -2.23 -7.28
CA SER A 87 5.01 -3.28 -8.23
C SER A 87 4.94 -4.66 -7.56
N GLY A 88 4.24 -5.60 -8.17
CA GLY A 88 3.95 -6.92 -7.61
C GLY A 88 2.64 -7.00 -6.82
N ASP A 89 2.10 -5.88 -6.34
CA ASP A 89 0.78 -5.83 -5.72
C ASP A 89 -0.33 -5.81 -6.78
N PHE A 90 -1.51 -6.33 -6.44
CA PHE A 90 -2.65 -6.33 -7.35
C PHE A 90 -3.99 -6.27 -6.61
N PHE A 91 -5.01 -5.72 -7.26
CA PHE A 91 -6.34 -5.60 -6.67
C PHE A 91 -6.96 -6.97 -6.36
N TYR A 92 -7.68 -7.05 -5.25
CA TYR A 92 -8.35 -8.26 -4.78
C TYR A 92 -9.37 -8.80 -5.80
N SER A 93 -10.14 -7.92 -6.43
CA SER A 93 -11.11 -8.29 -7.45
C SER A 93 -11.20 -7.24 -8.56
N LYS A 94 -11.80 -7.59 -9.69
CA LYS A 94 -12.11 -6.65 -10.78
C LYS A 94 -13.10 -5.54 -10.36
N HIS A 95 -13.72 -5.66 -9.19
CA HIS A 95 -14.67 -4.71 -8.64
C HIS A 95 -14.12 -3.88 -7.48
N SER A 96 -12.86 -4.07 -7.07
CA SER A 96 -12.27 -3.38 -5.90
C SER A 96 -12.45 -1.86 -5.98
N LEU A 97 -12.10 -1.22 -7.07
CA LEU A 97 -12.27 0.23 -7.23
C LEU A 97 -13.74 0.67 -7.27
N SER A 98 -14.65 -0.10 -7.88
CA SER A 98 -16.06 0.27 -7.91
C SER A 98 -16.72 0.16 -6.54
N ILE A 99 -16.37 -0.85 -5.75
CA ILE A 99 -16.85 -1.03 -4.37
C ILE A 99 -16.32 0.09 -3.48
N LEU A 100 -15.02 0.41 -3.57
CA LEU A 100 -14.43 1.53 -2.84
C LEU A 100 -15.10 2.87 -3.23
N SER A 101 -15.30 3.11 -4.52
CA SER A 101 -15.98 4.32 -5.02
C SER A 101 -17.37 4.49 -4.39
N LYS A 102 -18.19 3.43 -4.38
CA LYS A 102 -19.52 3.43 -3.74
C LYS A 102 -19.44 3.68 -2.23
N SER A 103 -18.43 3.11 -1.55
CA SER A 103 -18.22 3.33 -0.12
C SER A 103 -17.86 4.78 0.19
N ILE A 104 -17.00 5.39 -0.63
CA ILE A 104 -16.64 6.81 -0.53
C ILE A 104 -17.87 7.70 -0.71
N ASP A 105 -18.70 7.44 -1.74
CA ASP A 105 -19.89 8.24 -2.03
C ASP A 105 -20.91 8.24 -0.89
N LYS A 106 -20.99 7.11 -0.15
CA LYS A 106 -21.82 6.99 1.05
C LYS A 106 -21.23 7.65 2.30
N ASN A 107 -19.93 7.92 2.33
CA ASN A 107 -19.18 8.35 3.51
C ASN A 107 -18.23 9.52 3.20
N LYS A 108 -18.70 10.57 2.52
CA LYS A 108 -17.86 11.70 2.02
C LYS A 108 -17.13 12.52 3.11
N ASN A 109 -17.56 12.44 4.37
CA ASN A 109 -17.04 13.24 5.49
C ASN A 109 -15.69 12.74 6.04
N TYR A 110 -15.11 11.67 5.43
CA TYR A 110 -13.81 11.16 5.83
C TYR A 110 -12.73 11.60 4.85
N ASP A 111 -11.51 11.74 5.36
CA ASP A 111 -10.36 12.22 4.60
C ASP A 111 -9.58 11.07 3.96
N PHE A 112 -9.60 9.91 4.61
CA PHE A 112 -8.99 8.69 4.07
C PHE A 112 -9.81 7.44 4.40
N TYR A 113 -9.61 6.41 3.59
CA TYR A 113 -10.23 5.10 3.73
C TYR A 113 -9.13 4.04 3.80
N TYR A 114 -9.37 2.99 4.57
CA TYR A 114 -8.43 1.88 4.73
C TYR A 114 -9.17 0.56 4.89
N SER A 115 -8.51 -0.53 4.51
CA SER A 115 -9.16 -1.84 4.39
C SER A 115 -8.23 -2.98 4.78
N ASN A 116 -8.77 -4.20 4.72
CA ASN A 116 -8.00 -5.43 4.88
C ASN A 116 -7.14 -5.69 3.65
N ILE A 117 -6.04 -6.40 3.85
CA ILE A 117 -5.17 -6.89 2.77
C ILE A 117 -4.87 -8.38 2.93
N LEU A 118 -4.49 -8.99 1.83
CA LEU A 118 -3.95 -10.35 1.78
C LEU A 118 -2.49 -10.28 1.36
N PHE A 119 -1.62 -10.99 2.04
CA PHE A 119 -0.26 -11.20 1.57
C PHE A 119 -0.23 -12.37 0.61
N TYR A 120 0.41 -12.19 -0.52
CA TYR A 120 0.49 -13.15 -1.58
C TYR A 120 1.93 -13.54 -1.89
N ASN A 121 2.20 -14.84 -1.90
CA ASN A 121 3.48 -15.36 -2.32
C ASN A 121 3.44 -15.70 -3.80
N GLN A 122 4.21 -14.98 -4.61
CA GLN A 122 4.22 -15.16 -6.07
C GLN A 122 4.87 -16.49 -6.49
N ILE A 123 5.85 -16.98 -5.74
CA ILE A 123 6.54 -18.26 -6.03
C ILE A 123 5.57 -19.42 -5.81
N ASN A 124 4.98 -19.49 -4.63
CA ASN A 124 4.06 -20.56 -4.24
C ASN A 124 2.63 -20.34 -4.75
N LYS A 125 2.36 -19.20 -5.38
CA LYS A 125 1.04 -18.80 -5.91
C LYS A 125 -0.10 -18.98 -4.91
N ASN A 126 0.12 -18.59 -3.64
CA ASN A 126 -0.86 -18.74 -2.56
C ASN A 126 -0.91 -17.51 -1.65
N VAL A 127 -1.98 -17.41 -0.86
CA VAL A 127 -2.09 -16.43 0.23
C VAL A 127 -1.21 -16.91 1.38
N SER A 128 -0.20 -16.12 1.73
CA SER A 128 0.74 -16.44 2.79
C SER A 128 0.29 -15.91 4.16
N ARG A 129 -0.51 -14.82 4.19
CA ARG A 129 -1.03 -14.21 5.41
C ARG A 129 -2.25 -13.35 5.12
N ILE A 130 -3.20 -13.32 6.07
CA ILE A 130 -4.33 -12.39 6.08
C ILE A 130 -4.02 -11.27 7.08
N TRP A 131 -4.20 -10.02 6.66
CA TRP A 131 -4.15 -8.86 7.54
C TRP A 131 -5.54 -8.24 7.63
N LYS A 132 -6.27 -8.63 8.66
CA LYS A 132 -7.61 -8.13 8.95
C LYS A 132 -7.56 -7.11 10.08
N ILE A 133 -8.16 -5.96 9.87
CA ILE A 133 -8.24 -4.90 10.86
C ILE A 133 -9.44 -5.16 11.76
N PRO A 134 -9.28 -5.18 13.09
CA PRO A 134 -10.41 -5.35 14.01
C PRO A 134 -11.45 -4.22 13.84
N SER A 135 -12.73 -4.58 13.83
CA SER A 135 -13.84 -3.66 13.50
C SER A 135 -14.10 -2.54 14.53
N LYS A 136 -13.63 -2.67 15.77
CA LYS A 136 -13.72 -1.63 16.81
C LYS A 136 -12.41 -0.85 16.87
N ASN A 137 -12.36 0.30 16.18
CA ASN A 137 -11.10 1.03 16.00
C ASN A 137 -11.28 2.55 16.09
N ASP A 138 -11.57 3.06 17.29
CA ASP A 138 -11.38 4.49 17.64
C ASP A 138 -10.11 4.72 18.49
N ASP A 139 -9.15 3.82 18.38
CA ASP A 139 -7.92 3.77 19.15
C ASP A 139 -6.85 4.66 18.48
N LYS A 140 -6.18 5.50 19.28
CA LYS A 140 -5.04 6.33 18.84
C LYS A 140 -3.89 5.52 18.22
N LEU A 141 -3.84 4.21 18.46
CA LEU A 141 -2.85 3.28 17.93
C LEU A 141 -3.26 2.61 16.60
N ASN A 142 -4.35 3.05 15.98
CA ASN A 142 -4.82 2.50 14.70
C ASN A 142 -3.76 2.52 13.60
N PHE A 143 -2.87 3.52 13.61
CA PHE A 143 -1.77 3.60 12.65
C PHE A 143 -0.87 2.34 12.63
N LEU A 144 -0.79 1.57 13.71
CA LEU A 144 -0.03 0.31 13.78
C LEU A 144 -0.76 -0.87 13.10
N LYS A 145 -2.08 -0.74 12.92
CA LYS A 145 -2.94 -1.80 12.36
C LYS A 145 -3.22 -1.60 10.88
N ILE A 146 -3.04 -0.39 10.37
CA ILE A 146 -3.29 -0.05 8.96
C ILE A 146 -2.09 -0.43 8.11
N ALA A 147 -2.33 -1.13 7.00
CA ALA A 147 -1.31 -1.32 5.97
C ALA A 147 -1.34 -0.10 5.03
N HIS A 148 -0.20 0.57 4.80
CA HIS A 148 -0.16 1.77 3.96
C HIS A 148 -0.65 1.53 2.52
N THR A 149 -0.48 0.31 1.99
CA THR A 149 -0.97 -0.11 0.68
C THR A 149 -2.49 -0.26 0.62
N SER A 150 -3.18 -0.34 1.77
CA SER A 150 -4.65 -0.37 1.82
C SER A 150 -5.30 1.01 1.82
N LEU A 151 -4.49 2.08 1.80
CA LEU A 151 -4.98 3.44 1.91
C LEU A 151 -5.55 3.97 0.60
N CYS A 152 -6.66 4.69 0.75
CA CYS A 152 -7.18 5.61 -0.26
C CYS A 152 -7.31 6.98 0.41
N ILE A 153 -6.51 7.96 0.04
CA ILE A 153 -6.40 9.27 0.67
C ILE A 153 -6.88 10.39 -0.24
N LYS A 154 -7.53 11.41 0.29
CA LYS A 154 -7.88 12.62 -0.47
C LYS A 154 -6.64 13.36 -0.96
N LYS A 155 -6.70 13.95 -2.15
CA LYS A 155 -5.61 14.67 -2.82
C LYS A 155 -4.95 15.80 -2.03
N HIS A 156 -5.66 16.40 -1.06
CA HIS A 156 -5.11 17.49 -0.25
C HIS A 156 -4.16 16.99 0.85
N ILE A 157 -4.20 15.71 1.21
CA ILE A 157 -3.40 15.13 2.31
C ILE A 157 -1.90 15.20 2.00
N PRO A 158 -1.40 14.78 0.81
CA PRO A 158 0.03 14.86 0.50
C PRO A 158 0.62 16.29 0.47
N ASN A 159 -0.23 17.31 0.44
CA ASN A 159 0.21 18.69 0.57
C ASN A 159 0.46 19.11 2.04
N LYS A 160 -0.09 18.34 2.99
CA LYS A 160 0.01 18.61 4.44
C LYS A 160 0.94 17.68 5.17
N ILE A 161 0.98 16.42 4.74
CA ILE A 161 1.89 15.39 5.26
C ILE A 161 2.55 14.65 4.11
N PHE A 162 3.81 14.28 4.27
CA PHE A 162 4.61 13.54 3.29
C PHE A 162 5.43 12.46 4.00
N TYR A 163 5.94 11.52 3.23
CA TYR A 163 6.89 10.51 3.73
C TYR A 163 8.20 11.19 4.11
N ASP A 164 8.69 10.93 5.32
CA ASP A 164 9.98 11.45 5.79
C ASP A 164 11.12 10.61 5.17
N GLU A 165 11.84 11.20 4.23
CA GLU A 165 12.88 10.53 3.43
C GLU A 165 14.12 10.13 4.24
N LYS A 166 14.25 10.59 5.48
CA LYS A 166 15.31 10.14 6.39
C LYS A 166 15.16 8.66 6.76
N PHE A 167 13.94 8.13 6.77
CA PHE A 167 13.67 6.73 7.03
C PHE A 167 13.73 5.93 5.74
N LYS A 168 14.47 4.83 5.75
CA LYS A 168 14.64 3.94 4.59
C LYS A 168 13.54 2.90 4.47
N ILE A 169 12.99 2.44 5.61
CA ILE A 169 12.06 1.31 5.68
C ILE A 169 10.76 1.64 6.41
N SER A 170 10.76 2.52 7.42
CA SER A 170 9.63 2.74 8.32
C SER A 170 8.96 4.11 8.15
N ALA A 171 9.23 4.85 7.06
CA ALA A 171 8.54 6.13 6.82
C ALA A 171 7.03 5.95 6.63
N ASP A 172 6.56 4.77 6.22
CA ASP A 172 5.16 4.40 6.16
C ASP A 172 4.48 4.46 7.54
N MET A 173 5.17 4.00 8.59
CA MET A 173 4.67 4.08 9.97
C MET A 173 4.58 5.53 10.46
N ASP A 174 5.57 6.37 10.19
CA ASP A 174 5.53 7.80 10.56
C ASP A 174 4.43 8.53 9.78
N TYR A 175 4.26 8.21 8.50
CA TYR A 175 3.19 8.75 7.66
C TYR A 175 1.80 8.36 8.20
N LEU A 176 1.59 7.10 8.53
CA LEU A 176 0.34 6.59 9.11
C LEU A 176 0.04 7.24 10.45
N PHE A 177 1.05 7.45 11.30
CA PHE A 177 0.89 8.18 12.54
C PHE A 177 0.38 9.61 12.29
N LYS A 178 1.07 10.37 11.42
CA LYS A 178 0.65 11.73 11.03
C LYS A 178 -0.76 11.75 10.44
N LEU A 179 -1.07 10.75 9.60
CA LEU A 179 -2.38 10.62 8.97
C LEU A 179 -3.49 10.46 10.01
N CYS A 180 -3.34 9.49 10.93
CA CYS A 180 -4.34 9.20 11.95
C CYS A 180 -4.50 10.34 13.00
N GLN A 181 -3.45 11.14 13.22
CA GLN A 181 -3.51 12.28 14.16
C GLN A 181 -4.24 13.50 13.57
N ASN A 182 -4.11 13.72 12.25
CA ASN A 182 -4.55 14.98 11.65
C ASN A 182 -5.81 14.86 10.77
N PHE A 183 -6.24 13.63 10.45
CA PHE A 183 -7.31 13.39 9.48
C PHE A 183 -8.28 12.31 9.95
N LYS A 184 -9.52 12.38 9.46
CA LYS A 184 -10.57 11.41 9.79
C LYS A 184 -10.52 10.21 8.83
N GLY A 185 -10.25 9.03 9.38
CA GLY A 185 -10.22 7.78 8.64
C GLY A 185 -11.52 6.98 8.72
N LYS A 186 -11.85 6.23 7.67
CA LYS A 186 -12.96 5.28 7.65
C LYS A 186 -12.46 3.89 7.31
N TYR A 187 -12.71 2.95 8.19
CA TYR A 187 -12.50 1.54 7.91
C TYR A 187 -13.55 1.03 6.91
N PHE A 188 -13.07 0.30 5.96
CA PHE A 188 -13.84 -0.33 4.89
C PHE A 188 -13.63 -1.84 4.98
N ASP A 189 -14.63 -2.57 5.55
CA ASP A 189 -14.51 -4.01 5.81
C ASP A 189 -14.60 -4.83 4.52
N ASN A 190 -13.54 -4.75 3.73
CA ASN A 190 -13.33 -5.55 2.53
C ASN A 190 -11.85 -5.87 2.37
N PHE A 191 -11.53 -6.91 1.62
CA PHE A 191 -10.19 -7.08 1.09
C PHE A 191 -10.04 -6.20 -0.16
N PHE A 192 -8.96 -5.43 -0.21
CA PHE A 192 -8.76 -4.45 -1.26
C PHE A 192 -7.68 -4.86 -2.24
N ILE A 193 -6.54 -5.31 -1.73
CA ILE A 193 -5.39 -5.73 -2.53
C ILE A 193 -4.77 -7.02 -2.01
N TYR A 194 -4.08 -7.70 -2.92
CA TYR A 194 -3.04 -8.66 -2.62
C TYR A 194 -1.70 -7.93 -2.61
N MET A 195 -1.02 -7.94 -1.47
CA MET A 195 0.31 -7.38 -1.29
C MET A 195 1.35 -8.49 -1.42
N GLU A 196 2.43 -8.26 -2.15
CA GLU A 196 3.53 -9.21 -2.23
C GLU A 196 4.20 -9.40 -0.86
N ASP A 197 4.44 -10.68 -0.47
CA ASP A 197 5.00 -11.00 0.85
C ASP A 197 6.52 -10.88 0.92
N GLN A 198 7.20 -10.73 -0.22
CA GLN A 198 8.67 -10.60 -0.33
C GLN A 198 9.15 -9.13 -0.43
N GLY A 199 8.36 -8.17 0.04
CA GLY A 199 8.72 -6.76 0.04
C GLY A 199 9.95 -6.43 0.92
N LEU A 200 10.54 -5.24 0.69
CA LEU A 200 11.73 -4.74 1.40
C LEU A 200 11.62 -4.84 2.93
N SER A 201 10.45 -4.52 3.50
CA SER A 201 10.21 -4.52 4.94
C SER A 201 10.25 -5.92 5.59
N ASN A 202 10.16 -6.99 4.79
CA ASN A 202 10.22 -8.39 5.25
C ASN A 202 11.60 -9.02 5.02
N SER A 203 12.54 -8.29 4.40
CA SER A 203 13.89 -8.78 4.14
C SER A 203 14.73 -8.80 5.40
N LYS A 204 15.44 -9.92 5.67
CA LYS A 204 16.40 -10.05 6.78
C LYS A 204 17.47 -8.95 6.75
N LYS A 205 17.89 -8.52 5.56
CA LYS A 205 18.89 -7.46 5.36
C LYS A 205 18.49 -6.13 6.01
N TYR A 206 17.20 -5.81 6.03
CA TYR A 206 16.70 -4.52 6.54
C TYR A 206 16.09 -4.61 7.94
N PHE A 207 16.11 -5.79 8.57
CA PHE A 207 15.49 -6.00 9.87
C PHE A 207 16.02 -5.06 10.95
N LEU A 208 17.34 -4.94 11.11
CA LEU A 208 17.97 -4.08 12.12
C LEU A 208 17.70 -2.59 11.84
N ILE A 209 17.76 -2.19 10.55
CA ILE A 209 17.46 -0.80 10.14
C ILE A 209 16.01 -0.48 10.51
N LYS A 210 15.09 -1.38 10.16
CA LYS A 210 13.67 -1.23 10.49
C LYS A 210 13.44 -1.11 12.00
N LEU A 211 14.07 -1.96 12.80
CA LEU A 211 13.93 -1.94 14.25
C LEU A 211 14.43 -0.61 14.83
N LYS A 212 15.58 -0.11 14.36
CA LYS A 212 16.13 1.19 14.77
C LYS A 212 15.20 2.34 14.39
N GLU A 213 14.68 2.34 13.18
CA GLU A 213 13.77 3.39 12.71
C GLU A 213 12.41 3.34 13.45
N ASP A 214 11.86 2.15 13.66
CA ASP A 214 10.66 1.94 14.46
C ASP A 214 10.84 2.49 15.88
N PHE A 215 11.99 2.22 16.49
CA PHE A 215 12.35 2.76 17.80
C PHE A 215 12.40 4.30 17.78
N GLU A 216 13.13 4.89 16.84
CA GLU A 216 13.26 6.35 16.71
C GLU A 216 11.90 7.03 16.55
N ILE A 217 11.05 6.49 15.67
CA ILE A 217 9.72 7.02 15.42
C ILE A 217 8.86 6.94 16.69
N LEU A 218 8.82 5.78 17.35
CA LEU A 218 7.98 5.59 18.54
C LEU A 218 8.50 6.39 19.73
N TYR A 219 9.81 6.45 19.95
CA TYR A 219 10.40 7.26 21.01
C TYR A 219 10.08 8.74 20.84
N LYS A 220 10.26 9.29 19.63
CA LYS A 220 9.94 10.67 19.30
C LYS A 220 8.46 11.03 19.52
N ARG A 221 7.55 10.06 19.33
CA ARG A 221 6.10 10.28 19.39
C ARG A 221 5.49 10.00 20.76
N PHE A 222 6.04 9.05 21.51
CA PHE A 222 5.43 8.52 22.74
C PHE A 222 6.35 8.60 23.97
N ASN A 223 7.57 9.12 23.81
CA ASN A 223 8.54 9.27 24.89
C ASN A 223 8.67 7.96 25.70
N ILE A 224 8.57 8.00 27.03
CA ILE A 224 8.76 6.83 27.92
C ILE A 224 7.81 5.66 27.60
N PHE A 225 6.65 5.92 27.02
CA PHE A 225 5.67 4.88 26.66
C PHE A 225 6.02 4.08 25.38
N PHE A 226 7.08 4.46 24.67
CA PHE A 226 7.42 3.83 23.40
C PHE A 226 7.65 2.31 23.49
N LEU A 227 8.19 1.82 24.60
CA LEU A 227 8.43 0.38 24.81
C LEU A 227 7.13 -0.42 24.83
N PHE A 228 6.11 0.06 25.53
CA PHE A 228 4.79 -0.59 25.55
C PHE A 228 4.18 -0.63 24.15
N ILE A 229 4.31 0.45 23.40
CA ILE A 229 3.78 0.54 22.03
C ILE A 229 4.57 -0.36 21.07
N LEU A 230 5.88 -0.48 21.24
CA LEU A 230 6.71 -1.40 20.46
C LEU A 230 6.33 -2.87 20.73
N ILE A 231 6.16 -3.25 22.00
CA ILE A 231 5.67 -4.58 22.39
C ILE A 231 4.28 -4.84 21.78
N TYR A 232 3.37 -3.87 21.90
CA TYR A 232 2.03 -3.96 21.29
C TYR A 232 2.11 -4.11 19.76
N LYS A 233 2.96 -3.34 19.07
CA LYS A 233 3.19 -3.49 17.61
C LYS A 233 3.67 -4.90 17.25
N LEU A 234 4.54 -5.50 18.06
CA LEU A 234 5.02 -6.87 17.83
C LEU A 234 3.91 -7.89 18.08
N SER A 235 3.11 -7.71 19.14
CA SER A 235 2.02 -8.63 19.50
C SER A 235 0.92 -8.70 18.42
N ILE A 236 0.59 -7.58 17.78
CA ILE A 236 -0.40 -7.54 16.67
C ILE A 236 0.02 -8.43 15.49
N LYS A 237 1.32 -8.62 15.29
CA LYS A 237 1.84 -9.44 14.17
C LYS A 237 1.81 -10.94 14.43
N ILE A 238 1.77 -11.35 15.70
CA ILE A 238 1.82 -12.77 16.13
C ILE A 238 0.65 -13.58 15.54
N PRO A 239 -0.62 -13.16 15.62
CA PRO A 239 -1.74 -13.92 15.03
C PRO A 239 -1.57 -14.20 13.55
N GLY A 240 -1.09 -13.19 12.78
CA GLY A 240 -0.84 -13.35 11.35
C GLY A 240 0.30 -14.33 11.03
N ILE A 241 1.25 -14.52 11.94
CA ILE A 241 2.34 -15.50 11.80
C ILE A 241 1.84 -16.90 12.12
N LEU A 242 1.02 -17.05 13.16
CA LEU A 242 0.45 -18.33 13.58
C LEU A 242 -0.56 -18.89 12.58
N THR A 243 -1.30 -18.02 11.90
CA THR A 243 -2.28 -18.43 10.87
C THR A 243 -1.62 -18.90 9.57
N LYS A 244 -0.30 -18.74 9.39
CA LYS A 244 0.43 -19.25 8.22
C LYS A 244 0.23 -20.75 7.96
N LYS A 245 -0.08 -21.55 8.97
CA LYS A 245 -0.23 -23.02 8.85
C LYS A 245 -1.60 -23.50 8.32
N ASN A 246 -2.66 -22.68 8.34
CA ASN A 246 -4.03 -23.18 8.13
C ASN A 246 -4.81 -22.53 6.98
N ILE A 247 -4.22 -21.64 6.18
CA ILE A 247 -4.98 -20.91 5.15
C ILE A 247 -4.80 -21.59 3.77
N TYR A 248 -4.94 -22.90 3.73
CA TYR A 248 -5.25 -23.65 2.49
C TYR A 248 -6.76 -23.71 2.30
N ASN A 249 -7.45 -22.58 2.13
CA ASN A 249 -8.87 -22.62 1.83
C ASN A 249 -9.09 -22.42 0.33
N LYS A 250 -9.52 -23.52 -0.36
CA LYS A 250 -9.79 -23.60 -1.81
C LYS A 250 -10.68 -22.47 -2.36
N ASN A 251 -11.49 -21.83 -1.52
CA ASN A 251 -12.45 -20.81 -1.95
C ASN A 251 -11.77 -19.48 -2.35
N TYR A 252 -10.59 -19.13 -1.83
CA TYR A 252 -9.84 -17.93 -2.24
C TYR A 252 -9.12 -18.10 -3.59
N ILE A 253 -8.91 -19.34 -4.03
CA ILE A 253 -8.21 -19.66 -5.28
C ILE A 253 -9.18 -19.60 -6.48
N ASN A 254 -10.46 -19.88 -6.29
CA ASN A 254 -11.45 -19.94 -7.38
C ASN A 254 -11.78 -18.55 -7.98
N GLU A 255 -11.68 -17.46 -7.23
CA GLU A 255 -11.79 -16.12 -7.80
C GLU A 255 -10.56 -15.70 -8.62
N LYS A 256 -9.40 -16.30 -8.34
CA LYS A 256 -8.13 -16.03 -9.01
C LYS A 256 -8.11 -16.51 -10.46
N ASN A 257 -8.72 -17.66 -10.76
CA ASN A 257 -8.79 -18.20 -12.13
C ASN A 257 -9.63 -17.32 -13.07
N LYS A 258 -10.36 -16.33 -12.52
CA LYS A 258 -11.09 -15.30 -13.29
C LYS A 258 -10.29 -14.02 -13.52
N LEU A 259 -9.12 -13.84 -12.86
CA LEU A 259 -8.28 -12.63 -12.93
C LEU A 259 -6.98 -12.84 -13.74
N ILE A 260 -6.54 -14.08 -13.95
CA ILE A 260 -5.41 -14.48 -14.78
C ILE A 260 -5.93 -14.94 -16.14
#